data_dba84d32591b78a2aaf75e71238b0a14
#
_entry.id   dba84d32591b78a2aaf75e71238b0a14
#
_cell.length_a   1.000
_cell.length_b   1.000
_cell.length_c   1.000
_cell.angle_alpha   90.00
_cell.angle_beta   90.00
_cell.angle_gamma   90.00
#
_symmetry.space_group_name_H-M   'P 1'
#
loop_
_entity.id
_entity.type
_entity.pdbx_description
1 polymer ?
#
loop_
_entity_poly.entity_id
_entity_poly.type
_entity_poly.pdbx_seq_one_letter_code
_entity_poly.pdbx_strand_id
1 'polypeptide(L)'
;MTATDVNPDYFTKAVTELGEKRPVVTTEAIFNDRGVKILEKGVAVNASLYDRLIAHKLPVPIEQSVSSSSLINGPVLRAHAEQAMAEVPFFERIGADAKHRSLLLDSLEKLTLPEPMAFQLLLANEVRPALFRHSVQMALFAGWMSLTPVVSRYDVGMAAAAGLLHDIGMLHLDPLLLNPEDAITREQRRQLYSHPLVSTVLMERHHEYPRELLRAVKEHH
;
A
#
# COMPACT_ATOMS: atom_id res chain seq x y z
N MET A 1 22.67 -9.59 -1.51
CA MET A 1 21.77 -9.21 -2.61
C MET A 1 21.19 -7.86 -2.21
N THR A 2 21.60 -6.82 -2.87
CA THR A 2 21.15 -5.45 -2.60
C THR A 2 19.70 -5.29 -3.06
N ALA A 3 18.86 -4.61 -2.29
CA ALA A 3 17.43 -4.34 -2.51
C ALA A 3 17.15 -3.45 -3.75
N THR A 4 17.87 -3.64 -4.86
CA THR A 4 17.99 -2.67 -5.96
C THR A 4 17.36 -3.09 -7.28
N ASP A 5 16.64 -4.21 -7.33
CA ASP A 5 15.94 -4.62 -8.57
C ASP A 5 14.42 -4.44 -8.53
N VAL A 6 13.92 -3.59 -7.63
CA VAL A 6 12.56 -3.05 -7.77
C VAL A 6 12.63 -1.99 -8.85
N ASN A 7 12.07 -2.28 -10.02
CA ASN A 7 12.09 -1.34 -11.14
C ASN A 7 11.32 -0.06 -10.73
N PRO A 8 12.01 1.09 -10.47
CA PRO A 8 11.37 2.32 -10.01
C PRO A 8 10.33 2.86 -11.01
N ASP A 9 10.37 2.38 -12.26
CA ASP A 9 9.53 2.86 -13.34
C ASP A 9 8.05 2.55 -13.11
N TYR A 10 7.70 1.37 -12.58
CA TYR A 10 6.29 0.99 -12.39
C TYR A 10 5.59 1.85 -11.33
N PHE A 11 6.28 2.12 -10.23
CA PHE A 11 5.74 2.98 -9.19
C PHE A 11 5.65 4.43 -9.66
N THR A 12 6.69 4.96 -10.27
CA THR A 12 6.70 6.31 -10.85
C THR A 12 5.61 6.48 -11.91
N LYS A 13 5.39 5.47 -12.76
CA LYS A 13 4.29 5.45 -13.72
C LYS A 13 2.93 5.54 -13.01
N ALA A 14 2.71 4.72 -12.00
CA ALA A 14 1.46 4.73 -11.23
C ALA A 14 1.22 6.08 -10.54
N VAL A 15 2.26 6.72 -9.98
CA VAL A 15 2.17 8.06 -9.37
C VAL A 15 1.77 9.11 -10.40
N THR A 16 2.35 9.09 -11.60
CA THR A 16 2.02 10.04 -12.67
C THR A 16 0.61 9.79 -13.23
N GLU A 17 0.16 8.54 -13.31
CA GLU A 17 -1.22 8.17 -13.68
C GLU A 17 -2.23 8.63 -12.60
N LEU A 18 -1.87 8.52 -11.31
CA LEU A 18 -2.70 9.07 -10.22
C LEU A 18 -2.87 10.57 -10.39
N GLY A 19 -1.81 11.30 -10.78
CA GLY A 19 -1.85 12.73 -11.00
C GLY A 19 -2.82 13.22 -12.08
N GLU A 20 -3.24 12.33 -13.00
CA GLU A 20 -4.30 12.60 -13.97
C GLU A 20 -5.72 12.51 -13.36
N LYS A 21 -5.86 11.77 -12.25
CA LYS A 21 -7.15 11.50 -11.60
C LYS A 21 -7.35 12.36 -10.35
N ARG A 22 -6.28 12.64 -9.64
CA ARG A 22 -6.26 13.33 -8.34
C ARG A 22 -5.09 14.31 -8.27
N PRO A 23 -5.22 15.43 -7.56
CA PRO A 23 -4.07 16.32 -7.33
C PRO A 23 -2.96 15.59 -6.57
N VAL A 24 -1.83 15.40 -7.25
CA VAL A 24 -0.57 14.92 -6.65
C VAL A 24 0.44 16.04 -6.80
N VAL A 25 1.11 16.40 -5.70
CA VAL A 25 2.10 17.48 -5.69
C VAL A 25 3.39 17.02 -5.01
N THR A 26 4.50 17.62 -5.43
CA THR A 26 5.78 17.42 -4.75
C THR A 26 5.76 18.12 -3.39
N THR A 27 6.13 17.40 -2.33
CA THR A 27 6.23 17.93 -0.95
C THR A 27 7.57 18.62 -0.71
N GLU A 28 8.58 18.28 -1.51
CA GLU A 28 9.92 18.85 -1.52
C GLU A 28 10.47 18.89 -2.94
N ALA A 29 11.60 19.58 -3.14
CA ALA A 29 12.28 19.58 -4.43
C ALA A 29 12.94 18.23 -4.70
N ILE A 30 12.74 17.67 -5.90
CA ILE A 30 13.32 16.40 -6.33
C ILE A 30 14.65 16.66 -7.05
N PHE A 31 15.70 15.97 -6.62
CA PHE A 31 17.03 16.03 -7.20
C PHE A 31 17.45 14.67 -7.76
N ASN A 32 18.34 14.66 -8.75
CA ASN A 32 18.99 13.43 -9.19
C ASN A 32 20.24 13.11 -8.35
N ASP A 33 20.88 11.99 -8.64
CA ASP A 33 22.12 11.52 -7.98
C ASP A 33 23.34 12.43 -8.18
N ARG A 34 23.26 13.38 -9.12
CA ARG A 34 24.28 14.42 -9.37
C ARG A 34 23.95 15.74 -8.71
N GLY A 35 22.89 15.83 -7.91
CA GLY A 35 22.45 17.05 -7.24
C GLY A 35 21.76 18.05 -8.16
N VAL A 36 21.41 17.67 -9.40
CA VAL A 36 20.64 18.51 -10.31
C VAL A 36 19.16 18.44 -9.93
N LYS A 37 18.55 19.60 -9.77
CA LYS A 37 17.13 19.72 -9.45
C LYS A 37 16.27 19.31 -10.67
N ILE A 38 15.42 18.31 -10.46
CA ILE A 38 14.50 17.78 -11.46
C ILE A 38 13.13 18.48 -11.36
N LEU A 39 12.57 18.57 -10.14
CA LEU A 39 11.31 19.26 -9.88
C LEU A 39 11.45 20.17 -8.65
N GLU A 40 10.70 21.28 -8.65
CA GLU A 40 10.53 22.13 -7.49
C GLU A 40 9.48 21.55 -6.53
N LYS A 41 9.49 22.01 -5.27
CA LYS A 41 8.39 21.79 -4.33
C LYS A 41 7.10 22.41 -4.85
N GLY A 42 5.96 21.72 -4.65
CA GLY A 42 4.63 22.21 -5.02
C GLY A 42 4.29 22.00 -6.51
N VAL A 43 5.13 21.32 -7.27
CA VAL A 43 4.84 21.01 -8.67
C VAL A 43 3.80 19.89 -8.74
N ALA A 44 2.76 20.09 -9.55
CA ALA A 44 1.78 19.05 -9.85
C ALA A 44 2.44 17.93 -10.66
N VAL A 45 2.34 16.69 -10.16
CA VAL A 45 2.87 15.50 -10.82
C VAL A 45 1.78 14.90 -11.68
N ASN A 46 2.08 14.65 -12.96
CA ASN A 46 1.17 14.05 -13.93
C ASN A 46 1.95 13.26 -14.98
N ALA A 47 1.24 12.66 -15.95
CA ALA A 47 1.83 11.81 -16.97
C ALA A 47 2.92 12.50 -17.82
N SER A 48 2.83 13.83 -18.02
CA SER A 48 3.84 14.57 -18.79
C SER A 48 5.22 14.62 -18.14
N LEU A 49 5.31 14.34 -16.83
CA LEU A 49 6.57 14.33 -16.09
C LEU A 49 7.23 12.95 -16.01
N TYR A 50 6.53 11.90 -16.46
CA TYR A 50 7.04 10.51 -16.36
C TYR A 50 8.43 10.35 -16.97
N ASP A 51 8.59 10.69 -18.25
CA ASP A 51 9.87 10.54 -18.96
C ASP A 51 11.01 11.33 -18.28
N ARG A 52 10.69 12.51 -17.76
CA ARG A 52 11.64 13.34 -17.04
C ARG A 52 12.07 12.70 -15.72
N LEU A 53 11.16 12.09 -15.00
CA LEU A 53 11.45 11.44 -13.72
C LEU A 53 12.30 10.19 -13.91
N ILE A 54 11.97 9.32 -14.88
CA ILE A 54 12.69 8.06 -15.12
C ILE A 54 14.04 8.26 -15.83
N ALA A 55 14.24 9.38 -16.55
CA ALA A 55 15.52 9.70 -17.16
C ALA A 55 16.65 9.95 -16.15
N HIS A 56 16.30 10.06 -14.86
CA HIS A 56 17.23 10.40 -13.79
C HIS A 56 17.13 9.37 -12.65
N LYS A 57 18.30 8.98 -12.12
CA LYS A 57 18.37 8.20 -10.89
C LYS A 57 18.06 9.11 -9.71
N LEU A 58 16.97 8.82 -9.00
CA LEU A 58 16.54 9.57 -7.82
C LEU A 58 17.15 8.94 -6.57
N PRO A 59 17.97 9.67 -5.77
CA PRO A 59 18.53 9.16 -4.52
C PRO A 59 17.47 9.00 -3.43
N VAL A 60 16.42 9.84 -3.48
CA VAL A 60 15.23 9.73 -2.64
C VAL A 60 14.10 9.17 -3.49
N PRO A 61 13.50 8.04 -3.10
CA PRO A 61 12.38 7.47 -3.82
C PRO A 61 11.20 8.45 -3.91
N ILE A 62 10.50 8.46 -5.05
CA ILE A 62 9.46 9.45 -5.35
C ILE A 62 8.31 9.42 -4.32
N GLU A 63 8.01 8.27 -3.73
CA GLU A 63 6.97 8.11 -2.72
C GLU A 63 7.20 8.94 -1.44
N GLN A 64 8.44 9.38 -1.22
CA GLN A 64 8.78 10.24 -0.08
C GLN A 64 8.69 11.73 -0.40
N SER A 65 8.65 12.06 -1.69
CA SER A 65 8.71 13.44 -2.17
C SER A 65 7.39 13.94 -2.77
N VAL A 66 6.33 13.12 -2.70
CA VAL A 66 5.00 13.47 -3.24
C VAL A 66 3.89 13.20 -2.23
N SER A 67 2.81 13.95 -2.32
CA SER A 67 1.61 13.74 -1.53
C SER A 67 0.35 14.17 -2.29
N SER A 68 -0.80 13.89 -1.71
CA SER A 68 -2.12 14.30 -2.21
C SER A 68 -2.97 14.80 -1.06
N SER A 69 -3.88 15.72 -1.35
CA SER A 69 -4.86 16.21 -0.37
C SER A 69 -5.92 15.18 0.04
N SER A 70 -5.99 14.04 -0.67
CA SER A 70 -7.05 13.02 -0.52
C SER A 70 -6.48 11.67 -0.08
N LEU A 71 -5.64 11.65 0.95
CA LEU A 71 -5.03 10.40 1.44
C LEU A 71 -6.07 9.41 2.00
N ILE A 72 -5.74 8.12 1.92
CA ILE A 72 -6.52 7.09 2.62
C ILE A 72 -6.41 7.31 4.13
N ASN A 73 -7.54 7.34 4.80
CA ASN A 73 -7.66 7.51 6.24
C ASN A 73 -8.62 6.48 6.84
N GLY A 74 -8.74 6.45 8.16
CA GLY A 74 -9.58 5.50 8.88
C GLY A 74 -11.04 5.46 8.41
N PRO A 75 -11.75 6.59 8.28
CA PRO A 75 -13.12 6.62 7.73
C PRO A 75 -13.25 6.02 6.33
N VAL A 76 -12.27 6.25 5.45
CA VAL A 76 -12.24 5.65 4.11
C VAL A 76 -12.03 4.14 4.18
N LEU A 77 -11.10 3.67 5.01
CA LEU A 77 -10.88 2.23 5.23
C LEU A 77 -12.14 1.55 5.79
N ARG A 78 -12.81 2.17 6.75
CA ARG A 78 -14.08 1.69 7.30
C ARG A 78 -15.14 1.54 6.22
N ALA A 79 -15.33 2.55 5.37
CA ALA A 79 -16.32 2.51 4.29
C ALA A 79 -16.07 1.36 3.31
N HIS A 80 -14.82 1.14 2.90
CA HIS A 80 -14.44 0.00 2.04
C HIS A 80 -14.63 -1.36 2.74
N ALA A 81 -14.37 -1.42 4.05
CA ALA A 81 -14.61 -2.64 4.83
C ALA A 81 -16.11 -2.94 4.95
N GLU A 82 -16.95 -1.94 5.18
CA GLU A 82 -18.41 -2.07 5.19
C GLU A 82 -18.93 -2.54 3.83
N GLN A 83 -18.39 -1.99 2.73
CA GLN A 83 -18.71 -2.44 1.38
C GLN A 83 -18.31 -3.91 1.16
N ALA A 84 -17.10 -4.32 1.56
CA ALA A 84 -16.66 -5.71 1.46
C ALA A 84 -17.56 -6.67 2.26
N MET A 85 -18.02 -6.24 3.46
CA MET A 85 -18.97 -7.00 4.28
C MET A 85 -20.37 -7.08 3.67
N ALA A 86 -20.75 -6.16 2.81
CA ALA A 86 -22.04 -6.17 2.12
C ALA A 86 -22.02 -7.00 0.82
N GLU A 87 -20.90 -7.00 0.11
CA GLU A 87 -20.79 -7.57 -1.24
C GLU A 87 -20.23 -9.00 -1.28
N VAL A 88 -19.45 -9.40 -0.26
CA VAL A 88 -18.76 -10.69 -0.24
C VAL A 88 -19.40 -11.62 0.79
N PRO A 89 -20.03 -12.74 0.38
CA PRO A 89 -20.77 -13.64 1.28
C PRO A 89 -19.97 -14.16 2.47
N PHE A 90 -18.65 -14.31 2.32
CA PHE A 90 -17.77 -14.71 3.41
C PHE A 90 -17.69 -13.61 4.49
N PHE A 91 -17.49 -12.36 4.09
CA PHE A 91 -17.40 -11.22 5.02
C PHE A 91 -18.77 -10.80 5.57
N GLU A 92 -19.85 -11.01 4.84
CA GLU A 92 -21.21 -10.89 5.35
C GLU A 92 -21.42 -11.78 6.58
N ARG A 93 -21.00 -13.06 6.49
CA ARG A 93 -21.09 -14.01 7.62
C ARG A 93 -20.21 -13.61 8.81
N ILE A 94 -19.00 -13.12 8.54
CA ILE A 94 -18.12 -12.57 9.60
C ILE A 94 -18.78 -11.36 10.28
N GLY A 95 -19.42 -10.49 9.51
CA GLY A 95 -20.11 -9.30 10.01
C GLY A 95 -21.50 -9.56 10.60
N ALA A 96 -22.02 -10.80 10.59
CA ALA A 96 -23.33 -11.13 11.17
C ALA A 96 -23.35 -10.96 12.71
N ASP A 97 -22.24 -11.20 13.40
CA ASP A 97 -22.09 -10.86 14.80
C ASP A 97 -21.78 -9.36 14.94
N ALA A 98 -22.73 -8.62 15.54
CA ALA A 98 -22.64 -7.17 15.66
C ALA A 98 -21.41 -6.70 16.46
N LYS A 99 -20.97 -7.47 17.47
CA LYS A 99 -19.80 -7.15 18.29
C LYS A 99 -18.51 -7.33 17.48
N HIS A 100 -18.39 -8.44 16.75
CA HIS A 100 -17.24 -8.69 15.88
C HIS A 100 -17.19 -7.66 14.76
N ARG A 101 -18.33 -7.38 14.12
CA ARG A 101 -18.45 -6.33 13.09
C ARG A 101 -17.94 -4.98 13.59
N SER A 102 -18.45 -4.52 14.73
CA SER A 102 -18.04 -3.22 15.32
C SER A 102 -16.55 -3.21 15.62
N LEU A 103 -16.01 -4.29 16.21
CA LEU A 103 -14.60 -4.36 16.56
C LEU A 103 -13.67 -4.32 15.35
N LEU A 104 -14.01 -5.02 14.27
CA LEU A 104 -13.24 -5.03 13.03
C LEU A 104 -13.27 -3.66 12.33
N LEU A 105 -14.46 -3.06 12.20
CA LEU A 105 -14.61 -1.76 11.59
C LEU A 105 -13.92 -0.66 12.39
N ASP A 106 -14.06 -0.67 13.70
CA ASP A 106 -13.41 0.28 14.60
C ASP A 106 -11.87 0.12 14.56
N SER A 107 -11.37 -1.10 14.39
CA SER A 107 -9.93 -1.35 14.28
C SER A 107 -9.35 -0.72 13.02
N LEU A 108 -10.05 -0.80 11.89
CA LEU A 108 -9.63 -0.16 10.63
C LEU A 108 -9.78 1.37 10.68
N GLU A 109 -10.89 1.87 11.26
CA GLU A 109 -11.13 3.31 11.38
C GLU A 109 -10.09 4.02 12.26
N LYS A 110 -9.60 3.34 13.30
CA LYS A 110 -8.61 3.88 14.23
C LYS A 110 -7.17 3.65 13.81
N LEU A 111 -6.95 3.02 12.66
CA LEU A 111 -5.61 2.74 12.16
C LEU A 111 -4.93 4.06 11.77
N THR A 112 -3.82 4.37 12.43
CA THR A 112 -2.99 5.51 12.09
C THR A 112 -1.95 5.07 11.06
N LEU A 113 -1.98 5.72 9.88
CA LEU A 113 -1.04 5.45 8.80
C LEU A 113 -0.10 6.64 8.64
N PRO A 114 1.23 6.42 8.55
CA PRO A 114 2.14 7.44 8.08
C PRO A 114 1.72 7.96 6.71
N GLU A 115 1.89 9.26 6.46
CA GLU A 115 1.44 9.91 5.22
C GLU A 115 1.89 9.19 3.95
N PRO A 116 3.17 8.72 3.80
CA PRO A 116 3.59 7.99 2.62
C PRO A 116 2.87 6.65 2.44
N MET A 117 2.50 5.96 3.53
CA MET A 117 1.74 4.71 3.45
C MET A 117 0.29 4.96 3.08
N ALA A 118 -0.33 6.02 3.63
CA ALA A 118 -1.65 6.48 3.24
C ALA A 118 -1.72 6.90 1.76
N PHE A 119 -0.64 7.49 1.23
CA PHE A 119 -0.49 7.82 -0.18
C PHE A 119 -0.37 6.55 -1.05
N GLN A 120 0.41 5.55 -0.63
CA GLN A 120 0.52 4.29 -1.37
C GLN A 120 -0.82 3.54 -1.43
N LEU A 121 -1.60 3.55 -0.34
CA LEU A 121 -2.95 2.99 -0.34
C LEU A 121 -3.91 3.78 -1.25
N LEU A 122 -3.79 5.12 -1.32
CA LEU A 122 -4.51 5.92 -2.30
C LEU A 122 -4.14 5.51 -3.72
N LEU A 123 -2.84 5.36 -3.99
CA LEU A 123 -2.35 4.90 -5.28
C LEU A 123 -2.92 3.52 -5.65
N ALA A 124 -2.92 2.57 -4.70
CA ALA A 124 -3.53 1.26 -4.88
C ALA A 124 -5.03 1.39 -5.23
N ASN A 125 -5.78 2.19 -4.48
CA ASN A 125 -7.21 2.38 -4.70
C ASN A 125 -7.54 2.94 -6.10
N GLU A 126 -6.79 3.93 -6.56
CA GLU A 126 -7.08 4.66 -7.81
C GLU A 126 -6.49 4.01 -9.07
N VAL A 127 -5.33 3.35 -8.94
CA VAL A 127 -4.59 2.80 -10.09
C VAL A 127 -4.65 1.28 -10.14
N ARG A 128 -4.72 0.61 -8.99
CA ARG A 128 -4.81 -0.86 -8.88
C ARG A 128 -5.93 -1.27 -7.91
N PRO A 129 -7.21 -0.99 -8.22
CA PRO A 129 -8.33 -1.19 -7.29
C PRO A 129 -8.52 -2.64 -6.84
N ALA A 130 -8.10 -3.63 -7.64
CA ALA A 130 -8.13 -5.03 -7.23
C ALA A 130 -7.18 -5.31 -6.07
N LEU A 131 -5.96 -4.74 -6.10
CA LEU A 131 -4.98 -4.84 -5.03
C LEU A 131 -5.51 -4.18 -3.75
N PHE A 132 -6.06 -2.97 -3.85
CA PHE A 132 -6.63 -2.28 -2.69
C PHE A 132 -7.79 -3.06 -2.05
N ARG A 133 -8.73 -3.56 -2.87
CA ARG A 133 -9.82 -4.42 -2.36
C ARG A 133 -9.28 -5.65 -1.65
N HIS A 134 -8.30 -6.33 -2.25
CA HIS A 134 -7.63 -7.47 -1.62
C HIS A 134 -7.04 -7.09 -0.25
N SER A 135 -6.30 -5.99 -0.18
CA SER A 135 -5.71 -5.50 1.07
C SER A 135 -6.76 -5.24 2.16
N VAL A 136 -7.89 -4.61 1.83
CA VAL A 136 -8.99 -4.38 2.79
C VAL A 136 -9.64 -5.71 3.22
N GLN A 137 -9.85 -6.64 2.30
CA GLN A 137 -10.39 -7.98 2.60
C GLN A 137 -9.44 -8.78 3.50
N MET A 138 -8.13 -8.71 3.24
CA MET A 138 -7.13 -9.36 4.09
C MET A 138 -7.02 -8.72 5.46
N ALA A 139 -7.20 -7.41 5.57
CA ALA A 139 -7.29 -6.72 6.85
C ALA A 139 -8.47 -7.21 7.70
N LEU A 140 -9.65 -7.35 7.07
CA LEU A 140 -10.84 -7.92 7.72
C LEU A 140 -10.62 -9.37 8.13
N PHE A 141 -10.04 -10.18 7.24
CA PHE A 141 -9.78 -11.60 7.49
C PHE A 141 -8.78 -11.81 8.62
N ALA A 142 -7.64 -11.13 8.58
CA ALA A 142 -6.60 -11.24 9.60
C ALA A 142 -7.10 -10.73 10.97
N GLY A 143 -7.83 -9.60 10.98
CA GLY A 143 -8.47 -9.09 12.18
C GLY A 143 -9.47 -10.10 12.76
N TRP A 144 -10.31 -10.71 11.92
CA TRP A 144 -11.27 -11.73 12.35
C TRP A 144 -10.58 -13.00 12.87
N MET A 145 -9.55 -13.48 12.20
CA MET A 145 -8.76 -14.64 12.65
C MET A 145 -8.08 -14.41 14.01
N SER A 146 -7.78 -13.18 14.35
CA SER A 146 -7.20 -12.82 15.65
C SER A 146 -8.22 -12.80 16.79
N LEU A 147 -9.54 -12.81 16.48
CA LEU A 147 -10.59 -12.72 17.51
C LEU A 147 -10.60 -13.97 18.39
N THR A 148 -10.19 -13.80 19.63
CA THR A 148 -10.28 -14.83 20.69
C THR A 148 -10.89 -14.19 21.95
N PRO A 149 -11.38 -14.96 22.91
CA PRO A 149 -11.96 -14.42 24.14
C PRO A 149 -11.03 -13.50 24.95
N VAL A 150 -9.71 -13.64 24.77
CA VAL A 150 -8.68 -12.90 25.52
C VAL A 150 -7.92 -11.88 24.66
N VAL A 151 -8.24 -11.76 23.38
CA VAL A 151 -7.53 -10.84 22.47
C VAL A 151 -7.82 -9.39 22.82
N SER A 152 -6.79 -8.56 22.79
CA SER A 152 -6.95 -7.12 22.96
C SER A 152 -7.38 -6.44 21.64
N ARG A 153 -8.00 -5.25 21.76
CA ARG A 153 -8.30 -4.42 20.57
C ARG A 153 -7.03 -4.03 19.81
N TYR A 154 -5.91 -3.90 20.51
CA TYR A 154 -4.62 -3.63 19.92
C TYR A 154 -4.18 -4.77 18.99
N ASP A 155 -4.29 -6.03 19.44
CA ASP A 155 -3.90 -7.19 18.66
C ASP A 155 -4.76 -7.35 17.40
N VAL A 156 -6.08 -7.08 17.50
CA VAL A 156 -6.98 -7.05 16.35
C VAL A 156 -6.55 -5.96 15.35
N GLY A 157 -6.23 -4.77 15.85
CA GLY A 157 -5.71 -3.68 15.03
C GLY A 157 -4.39 -4.02 14.35
N MET A 158 -3.48 -4.69 15.07
CA MET A 158 -2.19 -5.15 14.53
C MET A 158 -2.38 -6.20 13.43
N ALA A 159 -3.26 -7.18 13.63
CA ALA A 159 -3.57 -8.18 12.62
C ALA A 159 -4.23 -7.55 11.38
N ALA A 160 -5.18 -6.62 11.59
CA ALA A 160 -5.79 -5.88 10.49
C ALA A 160 -4.76 -5.02 9.73
N ALA A 161 -3.82 -4.36 10.43
CA ALA A 161 -2.75 -3.60 9.80
C ALA A 161 -1.81 -4.49 8.98
N ALA A 162 -1.46 -5.69 9.49
CA ALA A 162 -0.68 -6.67 8.74
C ALA A 162 -1.39 -7.07 7.44
N GLY A 163 -2.68 -7.42 7.52
CA GLY A 163 -3.50 -7.77 6.36
C GLY A 163 -3.67 -6.61 5.37
N LEU A 164 -3.73 -5.35 5.85
CA LEU A 164 -3.84 -4.18 4.98
C LEU A 164 -2.55 -3.91 4.19
N LEU A 165 -1.39 -4.10 4.81
CA LEU A 165 -0.10 -3.63 4.28
C LEU A 165 0.79 -4.73 3.69
N HIS A 166 0.41 -6.03 3.84
CA HIS A 166 1.26 -7.14 3.42
C HIS A 166 1.70 -7.05 1.95
N ASP A 167 0.81 -6.64 1.09
CA ASP A 167 0.98 -6.59 -0.37
C ASP A 167 1.29 -5.20 -0.93
N ILE A 168 1.54 -4.19 -0.10
CA ILE A 168 1.78 -2.82 -0.59
C ILE A 168 3.00 -2.75 -1.53
N GLY A 169 3.97 -3.63 -1.36
CA GLY A 169 5.13 -3.80 -2.24
C GLY A 169 4.79 -4.19 -3.67
N MET A 170 3.61 -4.76 -3.91
CA MET A 170 3.10 -5.08 -5.25
C MET A 170 2.97 -3.84 -6.16
N LEU A 171 2.83 -2.64 -5.58
CA LEU A 171 2.81 -1.38 -6.33
C LEU A 171 4.10 -1.11 -7.10
N HIS A 172 5.21 -1.69 -6.65
CA HIS A 172 6.54 -1.52 -7.21
C HIS A 172 6.90 -2.61 -8.24
N LEU A 173 6.01 -3.59 -8.45
CA LEU A 173 6.22 -4.67 -9.40
C LEU A 173 5.49 -4.41 -10.73
N ASP A 174 5.95 -5.11 -11.77
CA ASP A 174 5.28 -5.11 -13.06
C ASP A 174 3.81 -5.53 -12.89
N PRO A 175 2.83 -4.69 -13.28
CA PRO A 175 1.41 -5.05 -13.24
C PRO A 175 1.07 -6.34 -13.98
N LEU A 176 1.82 -6.69 -15.03
CA LEU A 176 1.62 -7.91 -15.81
C LEU A 176 1.89 -9.18 -14.98
N LEU A 177 2.71 -9.11 -13.93
CA LEU A 177 2.94 -10.23 -13.01
C LEU A 177 1.70 -10.58 -12.16
N LEU A 178 0.75 -9.67 -12.10
CA LEU A 178 -0.49 -9.83 -11.30
C LEU A 178 -1.65 -10.37 -12.15
N ASN A 179 -1.44 -10.62 -13.45
CA ASN A 179 -2.46 -11.20 -14.30
C ASN A 179 -2.50 -12.73 -14.09
N PRO A 180 -3.59 -13.30 -13.54
CA PRO A 180 -3.68 -14.73 -13.24
C PRO A 180 -3.76 -15.63 -14.49
N GLU A 181 -4.06 -15.05 -15.66
CA GLU A 181 -4.20 -15.78 -16.92
C GLU A 181 -2.85 -16.02 -17.61
N ASP A 182 -1.80 -15.31 -17.23
CA ASP A 182 -0.50 -15.42 -17.85
C ASP A 182 0.41 -16.41 -17.11
N ALA A 183 1.03 -17.33 -17.85
CA ALA A 183 2.07 -18.19 -17.32
C ALA A 183 3.33 -17.35 -17.06
N ILE A 184 3.71 -17.20 -15.78
CA ILE A 184 4.90 -16.44 -15.39
C ILE A 184 6.16 -17.30 -15.44
N THR A 185 7.25 -16.74 -15.95
CA THR A 185 8.58 -17.36 -15.96
C THR A 185 9.15 -17.52 -14.54
N ARG A 186 10.23 -18.31 -14.40
CA ARG A 186 10.90 -18.47 -13.10
C ARG A 186 11.43 -17.12 -12.55
N GLU A 187 11.92 -16.25 -13.44
CA GLU A 187 12.44 -14.93 -13.04
C GLU A 187 11.30 -14.01 -12.59
N GLN A 188 10.22 -13.96 -13.35
CA GLN A 188 9.03 -13.21 -12.98
C GLN A 188 8.43 -13.69 -11.65
N ARG A 189 8.43 -15.00 -11.40
CA ARG A 189 8.01 -15.56 -10.11
C ARG A 189 8.91 -15.11 -8.96
N ARG A 190 10.23 -15.04 -9.20
CA ARG A 190 11.16 -14.51 -8.20
C ARG A 190 10.90 -13.04 -7.89
N GLN A 191 10.58 -12.23 -8.91
CA GLN A 191 10.18 -10.83 -8.72
C GLN A 191 8.89 -10.77 -7.91
N LEU A 192 7.86 -11.55 -8.29
CA LEU A 192 6.60 -11.59 -7.54
C LEU A 192 6.83 -11.93 -6.07
N TYR A 193 7.63 -12.94 -5.76
CA TYR A 193 7.93 -13.33 -4.37
C TYR A 193 8.84 -12.36 -3.61
N SER A 194 9.28 -11.27 -4.22
CA SER A 194 10.02 -10.22 -3.52
C SER A 194 9.12 -9.21 -2.81
N HIS A 195 7.80 -9.17 -3.11
CA HIS A 195 6.89 -8.14 -2.55
C HIS A 195 6.83 -8.12 -1.01
N PRO A 196 6.94 -9.24 -0.27
CA PRO A 196 6.94 -9.17 1.20
C PRO A 196 8.14 -8.37 1.72
N LEU A 197 9.30 -8.57 1.09
CA LEU A 197 10.50 -7.81 1.44
C LEU A 197 10.36 -6.34 1.05
N VAL A 198 9.80 -6.05 -0.12
CA VAL A 198 9.55 -4.66 -0.58
C VAL A 198 8.57 -3.97 0.38
N SER A 199 7.44 -4.62 0.73
CA SER A 199 6.47 -4.11 1.70
C SER A 199 7.15 -3.79 3.04
N THR A 200 7.97 -4.70 3.55
CA THR A 200 8.70 -4.51 4.81
C THR A 200 9.66 -3.32 4.75
N VAL A 201 10.47 -3.21 3.68
CA VAL A 201 11.42 -2.10 3.50
C VAL A 201 10.69 -0.75 3.44
N LEU A 202 9.55 -0.68 2.75
CA LEU A 202 8.72 0.52 2.70
C LEU A 202 8.23 0.92 4.09
N MET A 203 7.77 -0.04 4.89
CA MET A 203 7.28 0.20 6.25
C MET A 203 8.42 0.57 7.22
N GLU A 204 9.57 -0.11 7.16
CA GLU A 204 10.74 0.15 8.02
C GLU A 204 11.26 1.58 7.91
N ARG A 205 11.11 2.23 6.76
CA ARG A 205 11.52 3.63 6.54
C ARG A 205 10.81 4.63 7.45
N HIS A 206 9.65 4.26 7.98
CA HIS A 206 8.83 5.18 8.78
C HIS A 206 8.97 4.99 10.28
N HIS A 207 9.77 4.01 10.78
CA HIS A 207 10.09 3.77 12.19
C HIS A 207 8.90 3.74 13.17
N GLU A 208 7.66 3.75 12.67
CA GLU A 208 6.42 3.85 13.45
C GLU A 208 5.75 2.49 13.66
N TYR A 209 6.23 1.45 12.96
CA TYR A 209 5.62 0.14 13.02
C TYR A 209 6.31 -0.78 14.03
N PRO A 210 5.55 -1.50 14.88
CA PRO A 210 6.07 -2.53 15.75
C PRO A 210 6.79 -3.64 14.99
N ARG A 211 7.82 -4.20 15.59
CA ARG A 211 8.64 -5.28 14.97
C ARG A 211 7.80 -6.51 14.60
N GLU A 212 6.79 -6.83 15.42
CA GLU A 212 5.87 -7.94 15.21
C GLU A 212 5.07 -7.74 13.92
N LEU A 213 4.63 -6.52 13.63
CA LEU A 213 3.92 -6.17 12.40
C LEU A 213 4.83 -6.31 11.18
N LEU A 214 6.03 -5.75 11.25
CA LEU A 214 7.02 -5.86 10.16
C LEU A 214 7.37 -7.32 9.87
N ARG A 215 7.52 -8.14 10.92
CA ARG A 215 7.76 -9.56 10.80
C ARG A 215 6.58 -10.29 10.16
N ALA A 216 5.36 -10.01 10.59
CA ALA A 216 4.15 -10.61 10.00
C ALA A 216 4.05 -10.30 8.50
N VAL A 217 4.32 -9.05 8.08
CA VAL A 217 4.34 -8.65 6.67
C VAL A 217 5.48 -9.34 5.91
N LYS A 218 6.66 -9.47 6.51
CA LYS A 218 7.82 -10.10 5.87
C LYS A 218 7.65 -11.60 5.63
N GLU A 219 6.97 -12.29 6.54
CA GLU A 219 6.88 -13.75 6.60
C GLU A 219 5.50 -14.29 6.19
N HIS A 220 4.67 -13.49 5.50
CA HIS A 220 3.28 -13.89 5.22
C HIS A 220 3.15 -14.97 4.13
N HIS A 221 4.24 -15.36 3.45
CA HIS A 221 4.34 -16.50 2.53
C HIS A 221 5.20 -17.62 3.10
#